data_3e2d27fe645e4bba70a6dac2444681a5
#
_entry.id   3e2d27fe645e4bba70a6dac2444681a5
#
_cell.length_a   1.000
_cell.length_b   1.000
_cell.length_c   1.000
_cell.angle_alpha   90.00
_cell.angle_beta   90.00
_cell.angle_gamma   90.00
#
_symmetry.space_group_name_H-M   'P 1'
#
loop_
_entity.id
_entity.type
_entity.pdbx_description
1 polymer ?
#
loop_
_entity_poly.entity_id
_entity_poly.type
_entity_poly.pdbx_seq_one_letter_code
_entity_poly.pdbx_strand_id
1 'polypeptide(L)'
;MLRARVRAAMRIRPVVVLLLGASSAWAQPTEPAPVPAPEPTTPSPSTEPPPEGAPPTSSPLDKKPEPIAPAAQPPHAEVEPPSSAPRIKDDPDNGFRFGSYGRVIAGDDLRGGKPEEIAIVAHAPRIVEDSYLELDTSYGFTTEQGLKLRPVITLAFDGTLFHDTGEFDAHPALRNMYLDAQITHELSAWAGSRMYRGDDIYLLDYWPLDDQNIVGAGVFLHHPVANDAIELAVAGGLNRLNDPYQYQVIEVANPVQGETTVLQLNRQRAMASASAAYIKDGGPGNLSIKTKVHGELHELGAGDYKNDDGTLTHMPGDSGYLFGAEVSLYGFQPVDSKFRRHINLFVRYAKGLAAFDELQPPTSLGPDRTVSRANEFSFGISANYDHALGNVMLGFLTRDFNDSTGEDSSATGWEYAADIRPLAKLGKGFFAGADVSYQARFPRGLNNITLRAEDPAVFEIAPMLVFSPMGPSGYDRPQLRLVYRAAHLNEGALDLYVPDDPRHDHPWEYFLGVQAEWWFNSTTYKR
;
A
#
# COMPACT_ATOMS: atom_id res chain seq x y z
N MET A 1 12.55 38.77 52.05
CA MET A 1 13.94 38.31 51.90
C MET A 1 13.86 36.84 51.40
N LEU A 2 14.38 36.32 50.40
CA LEU A 2 15.23 36.73 49.28
C LEU A 2 14.93 35.75 48.11
N ARG A 3 14.75 36.25 46.90
CA ARG A 3 14.57 35.49 45.66
C ARG A 3 15.89 34.78 45.31
N ALA A 4 15.81 33.53 44.83
CA ALA A 4 16.85 32.96 43.97
C ALA A 4 16.19 32.27 42.76
N ARG A 5 16.35 32.91 41.60
CA ARG A 5 16.05 32.37 40.28
C ARG A 5 17.20 31.46 39.87
N VAL A 6 16.90 30.22 39.43
CA VAL A 6 17.82 29.45 38.63
C VAL A 6 17.23 29.37 37.20
N ARG A 7 17.86 30.11 36.28
CA ARG A 7 17.69 29.97 34.83
C ARG A 7 18.64 28.88 34.34
N ALA A 8 18.13 27.74 33.98
CA ALA A 8 18.87 26.78 33.14
C ALA A 8 18.64 27.16 31.68
N ALA A 9 19.66 27.70 31.05
CA ALA A 9 19.67 27.99 29.62
C ALA A 9 20.01 26.71 28.86
N MET A 10 19.01 26.11 28.23
CA MET A 10 19.18 24.98 27.31
C MET A 10 19.73 25.54 25.98
N ARG A 11 21.02 25.32 25.72
CA ARG A 11 21.65 25.64 24.43
C ARG A 11 21.34 24.53 23.43
N ILE A 12 20.35 24.75 22.60
CA ILE A 12 20.11 23.94 21.40
C ILE A 12 21.18 24.37 20.37
N ARG A 13 22.09 23.47 20.02
CA ARG A 13 22.97 23.63 18.86
C ARG A 13 22.18 23.21 17.60
N PRO A 14 22.09 24.05 16.57
CA PRO A 14 21.45 23.64 15.31
C PRO A 14 22.36 22.61 14.60
N VAL A 15 21.81 21.46 14.31
CA VAL A 15 22.39 20.53 13.34
C VAL A 15 21.98 21.05 11.95
N VAL A 16 22.94 21.64 11.26
CA VAL A 16 22.80 22.08 9.86
C VAL A 16 22.94 20.86 8.98
N VAL A 17 21.85 20.42 8.36
CA VAL A 17 21.88 19.46 7.26
C VAL A 17 22.17 20.25 5.98
N LEU A 18 23.36 20.04 5.42
CA LEU A 18 23.75 20.59 4.10
C LEU A 18 23.04 19.80 3.02
N LEU A 19 22.03 20.40 2.38
CA LEU A 19 21.51 19.96 1.09
C LEU A 19 22.34 20.66 0.00
N LEU A 20 23.16 19.89 -0.71
CA LEU A 20 23.89 20.34 -1.89
C LEU A 20 22.92 20.49 -3.07
N GLY A 21 22.57 21.72 -3.40
CA GLY A 21 21.89 22.07 -4.62
C GLY A 21 22.88 22.16 -5.78
N ALA A 22 22.68 21.37 -6.83
CA ALA A 22 23.33 21.58 -8.12
C ALA A 22 22.28 22.06 -9.13
N SER A 23 22.29 23.36 -9.41
CA SER A 23 21.52 23.96 -10.49
C SER A 23 22.35 23.96 -11.76
N SER A 24 21.91 23.28 -12.81
CA SER A 24 22.46 23.48 -14.18
C SER A 24 21.33 23.94 -15.12
N ALA A 25 21.48 25.16 -15.58
CA ALA A 25 20.66 25.76 -16.64
C ALA A 25 21.14 25.26 -18.02
N TRP A 26 20.22 24.73 -18.83
CA TRP A 26 20.48 24.50 -20.27
C TRP A 26 19.29 24.94 -21.12
N ALA A 27 19.65 25.42 -22.32
CA ALA A 27 18.82 26.12 -23.29
C ALA A 27 17.90 25.16 -24.09
N GLN A 28 16.76 25.69 -24.52
CA GLN A 28 15.75 24.99 -25.34
C GLN A 28 16.17 24.89 -26.84
N PRO A 29 15.77 23.83 -27.52
CA PRO A 29 15.57 23.79 -28.96
C PRO A 29 14.11 23.54 -29.37
N THR A 30 13.80 24.02 -30.59
CA THR A 30 12.52 24.15 -31.28
C THR A 30 11.92 22.83 -31.77
N GLU A 31 10.61 22.80 -31.83
CA GLU A 31 9.68 21.71 -32.18
C GLU A 31 9.69 21.29 -33.67
N PRO A 32 9.49 20.02 -34.03
CA PRO A 32 9.03 19.58 -35.34
C PRO A 32 7.63 18.95 -35.36
N ALA A 33 6.98 19.02 -36.52
CA ALA A 33 5.56 18.74 -36.80
C ALA A 33 5.16 17.24 -36.82
N PRO A 34 3.85 16.89 -36.74
CA PRO A 34 3.37 15.54 -36.56
C PRO A 34 3.32 14.66 -37.83
N VAL A 35 3.57 13.37 -37.68
CA VAL A 35 3.59 12.33 -38.74
C VAL A 35 2.32 11.47 -38.70
N PRO A 36 1.75 11.03 -39.83
CA PRO A 36 0.48 10.29 -39.90
C PRO A 36 0.62 8.80 -39.54
N ALA A 37 -0.52 8.20 -39.11
CA ALA A 37 -0.65 6.83 -38.61
C ALA A 37 -0.51 5.74 -39.71
N PRO A 38 0.00 4.53 -39.36
CA PRO A 38 0.10 3.40 -40.29
C PRO A 38 -1.18 2.55 -40.41
N GLU A 39 -1.37 1.97 -41.62
CA GLU A 39 -2.49 1.10 -41.98
C GLU A 39 -2.41 -0.33 -41.38
N PRO A 40 -3.54 -1.03 -41.23
CA PRO A 40 -3.59 -2.35 -40.57
C PRO A 40 -3.17 -3.50 -41.52
N THR A 41 -2.31 -4.38 -41.01
CA THR A 41 -1.86 -5.60 -41.70
C THR A 41 -2.73 -6.83 -41.35
N THR A 42 -3.07 -7.61 -42.35
CA THR A 42 -3.85 -8.87 -42.35
C THR A 42 -3.04 -10.04 -41.73
N PRO A 43 -3.70 -11.01 -41.05
CA PRO A 43 -3.01 -12.14 -40.46
C PRO A 43 -2.71 -13.29 -41.46
N SER A 44 -1.55 -13.92 -41.30
CA SER A 44 -1.09 -15.12 -42.02
C SER A 44 -1.53 -16.43 -41.32
N PRO A 45 -1.62 -17.56 -42.07
CA PRO A 45 -2.33 -18.73 -41.58
C PRO A 45 -1.49 -19.71 -40.73
N SER A 46 -2.23 -20.38 -39.84
CA SER A 46 -1.89 -21.49 -38.95
C SER A 46 -1.09 -22.61 -39.59
N THR A 47 -0.04 -23.08 -38.92
CA THR A 47 0.68 -24.33 -39.20
C THR A 47 0.31 -25.40 -38.16
N GLU A 48 0.02 -26.59 -38.67
CA GLU A 48 -0.38 -27.83 -37.99
C GLU A 48 0.75 -28.40 -37.09
N PRO A 49 0.45 -29.14 -36.00
CA PRO A 49 1.46 -29.75 -35.14
C PRO A 49 1.91 -31.13 -35.68
N PRO A 50 3.16 -31.55 -35.39
CA PRO A 50 3.68 -32.86 -35.80
C PRO A 50 3.26 -33.99 -34.83
N PRO A 51 3.29 -35.28 -35.30
CA PRO A 51 2.67 -36.41 -34.60
C PRO A 51 3.49 -36.98 -33.43
N GLU A 52 2.73 -37.58 -32.52
CA GLU A 52 3.16 -38.33 -31.33
C GLU A 52 4.20 -39.44 -31.64
N GLY A 53 5.30 -39.45 -30.92
CA GLY A 53 6.30 -40.51 -30.92
C GLY A 53 6.20 -41.38 -29.66
N ALA A 54 6.28 -42.69 -29.85
CA ALA A 54 6.12 -43.78 -28.89
C ALA A 54 7.12 -43.78 -27.72
N PRO A 55 6.80 -44.49 -26.61
CA PRO A 55 7.59 -44.46 -25.36
C PRO A 55 8.86 -45.33 -25.45
N PRO A 56 9.94 -44.95 -24.75
CA PRO A 56 11.15 -45.77 -24.68
C PRO A 56 11.04 -46.88 -23.63
N THR A 57 11.44 -48.02 -24.03
CA THR A 57 11.65 -49.27 -23.29
C THR A 57 12.63 -49.15 -22.12
N SER A 58 12.23 -49.81 -21.03
CA SER A 58 13.06 -50.07 -19.85
C SER A 58 14.30 -50.90 -20.12
N SER A 59 15.43 -50.56 -19.49
CA SER A 59 16.59 -51.45 -19.36
C SER A 59 16.98 -51.56 -17.88
N PRO A 60 17.35 -52.76 -17.44
CA PRO A 60 17.60 -53.06 -16.02
C PRO A 60 19.08 -52.95 -15.67
N LEU A 61 19.40 -52.32 -14.55
CA LEU A 61 20.68 -52.48 -13.87
C LEU A 61 20.51 -52.40 -12.34
N ASP A 62 20.07 -53.57 -11.83
CA ASP A 62 20.34 -53.95 -10.45
C ASP A 62 21.82 -54.29 -10.29
N LYS A 63 22.58 -53.51 -9.54
CA LYS A 63 23.74 -53.97 -8.78
C LYS A 63 23.87 -53.12 -7.52
N LYS A 64 23.53 -53.74 -6.40
CA LYS A 64 23.76 -53.28 -5.04
C LYS A 64 25.27 -53.24 -4.75
N PRO A 65 25.87 -52.11 -4.32
CA PRO A 65 27.26 -52.11 -3.84
C PRO A 65 27.36 -52.73 -2.44
N GLU A 66 28.35 -53.56 -2.26
CA GLU A 66 28.77 -54.11 -0.96
C GLU A 66 29.28 -53.00 -0.01
N PRO A 67 29.11 -53.14 1.31
CA PRO A 67 29.55 -52.14 2.27
C PRO A 67 31.09 -52.17 2.41
N ILE A 68 31.71 -51.07 2.09
CA ILE A 68 33.13 -50.81 2.37
C ILE A 68 33.27 -50.49 3.87
N ALA A 69 34.11 -51.24 4.57
CA ALA A 69 34.44 -51.00 5.97
C ALA A 69 35.06 -49.60 6.16
N PRO A 70 34.71 -48.87 7.23
CA PRO A 70 35.22 -47.53 7.45
C PRO A 70 36.72 -47.59 7.80
N ALA A 71 37.53 -46.88 7.01
CA ALA A 71 38.90 -46.58 7.34
C ALA A 71 38.96 -45.72 8.63
N ALA A 72 39.85 -46.10 9.55
CA ALA A 72 40.09 -45.38 10.79
C ALA A 72 40.49 -43.92 10.47
N GLN A 73 39.69 -42.97 10.93
CA GLN A 73 40.00 -41.55 10.86
C GLN A 73 41.11 -41.22 11.86
N PRO A 74 42.12 -40.39 11.46
CA PRO A 74 43.06 -39.84 12.41
C PRO A 74 42.36 -38.92 13.41
N PRO A 75 42.86 -38.74 14.64
CA PRO A 75 42.22 -37.90 15.65
C PRO A 75 42.12 -36.48 15.12
N HIS A 76 40.85 -36.01 14.98
CA HIS A 76 40.61 -34.62 14.68
C HIS A 76 41.09 -33.78 15.86
N ALA A 77 42.06 -32.89 15.62
CA ALA A 77 42.34 -31.79 16.51
C ALA A 77 41.06 -30.94 16.57
N GLU A 78 40.50 -30.80 17.76
CA GLU A 78 39.38 -29.97 18.06
C GLU A 78 39.78 -28.52 17.79
N VAL A 79 39.47 -28.02 16.59
CA VAL A 79 39.63 -26.61 16.25
C VAL A 79 38.49 -25.90 16.95
N GLU A 80 38.80 -25.22 18.05
CA GLU A 80 37.85 -24.29 18.66
C GLU A 80 37.34 -23.33 17.57
N PRO A 81 36.01 -23.20 17.39
CA PRO A 81 35.49 -22.22 16.45
C PRO A 81 35.91 -20.81 16.90
N PRO A 82 36.22 -19.89 15.96
CA PRO A 82 36.63 -18.55 16.32
C PRO A 82 35.58 -17.89 17.21
N SER A 83 36.00 -17.48 18.39
CA SER A 83 35.22 -16.90 19.48
C SER A 83 34.61 -15.50 19.17
N SER A 84 34.17 -15.25 17.96
CA SER A 84 33.69 -13.93 17.52
C SER A 84 32.23 -13.86 17.04
N ALA A 85 31.42 -14.89 17.27
CA ALA A 85 29.99 -14.74 17.10
C ALA A 85 29.45 -13.82 18.21
N PRO A 86 28.74 -12.75 17.91
CA PRO A 86 28.19 -11.86 18.94
C PRO A 86 27.27 -12.69 19.86
N ARG A 87 27.56 -12.68 21.16
CA ARG A 87 26.72 -13.34 22.15
C ARG A 87 25.38 -12.62 22.22
N ILE A 88 24.30 -13.32 21.94
CA ILE A 88 22.93 -12.80 22.05
C ILE A 88 22.53 -12.86 23.53
N LYS A 89 22.11 -11.72 24.10
CA LYS A 89 21.56 -11.67 25.46
C LYS A 89 20.18 -12.29 25.50
N ASP A 90 19.84 -12.95 26.58
CA ASP A 90 18.46 -13.39 26.86
C ASP A 90 17.58 -12.16 27.09
N ASP A 91 16.74 -11.83 26.11
CA ASP A 91 15.76 -10.74 26.11
C ASP A 91 14.44 -11.33 25.61
N PRO A 92 13.30 -11.07 26.26
CA PRO A 92 12.00 -11.60 25.82
C PRO A 92 11.61 -11.14 24.41
N ASP A 93 12.23 -10.06 23.91
CA ASP A 93 12.05 -9.59 22.52
C ASP A 93 12.91 -10.35 21.50
N ASN A 94 13.87 -11.16 21.93
CA ASN A 94 14.70 -11.98 21.06
C ASN A 94 13.95 -13.20 20.55
N GLY A 95 14.33 -13.67 19.37
CA GLY A 95 13.81 -14.87 18.75
C GLY A 95 13.00 -14.65 17.50
N PHE A 96 12.56 -15.74 16.94
CA PHE A 96 11.76 -15.79 15.72
C PHE A 96 10.31 -15.40 16.00
N ARG A 97 9.74 -14.58 15.11
CA ARG A 97 8.33 -14.22 15.10
C ARG A 97 7.77 -14.45 13.70
N PHE A 98 6.59 -15.04 13.67
CA PHE A 98 5.80 -15.21 12.47
C PHE A 98 4.49 -14.46 12.60
N GLY A 99 4.08 -13.79 11.54
CA GLY A 99 2.82 -13.09 11.42
C GLY A 99 2.18 -13.33 10.08
N SER A 100 0.92 -12.96 9.95
CA SER A 100 0.20 -13.03 8.69
C SER A 100 -0.93 -12.01 8.65
N TYR A 101 -1.19 -11.47 7.48
CA TYR A 101 -2.45 -10.88 7.08
C TYR A 101 -3.01 -11.68 5.92
N GLY A 102 -4.30 -11.95 5.93
CA GLY A 102 -4.93 -12.61 4.79
C GLY A 102 -6.42 -12.35 4.73
N ARG A 103 -6.90 -12.31 3.51
CA ARG A 103 -8.33 -12.26 3.19
C ARG A 103 -8.63 -13.22 2.04
N VAL A 104 -9.77 -13.87 2.13
CA VAL A 104 -10.29 -14.78 1.12
C VAL A 104 -11.74 -14.44 0.88
N ILE A 105 -12.12 -14.34 -0.39
CA ILE A 105 -13.48 -14.15 -0.82
C ILE A 105 -13.90 -15.30 -1.73
N ALA A 106 -15.12 -15.81 -1.53
CA ALA A 106 -15.75 -16.78 -2.42
C ALA A 106 -17.23 -16.44 -2.53
N GLY A 107 -17.73 -16.29 -3.74
CA GLY A 107 -19.13 -15.91 -3.97
C GLY A 107 -19.46 -15.76 -5.44
N ASP A 108 -20.69 -15.35 -5.69
CA ASP A 108 -21.31 -15.23 -6.99
C ASP A 108 -22.00 -13.87 -7.12
N ASP A 109 -22.00 -13.30 -8.32
CA ASP A 109 -22.69 -12.05 -8.66
C ASP A 109 -24.20 -12.23 -8.86
N LEU A 110 -24.72 -13.43 -8.58
CA LEU A 110 -26.10 -13.91 -8.82
C LEU A 110 -26.52 -13.93 -10.30
N ARG A 111 -25.51 -13.86 -11.20
CA ARG A 111 -25.66 -14.03 -12.65
C ARG A 111 -24.77 -15.16 -13.20
N GLY A 112 -24.02 -15.82 -12.29
CA GLY A 112 -23.09 -16.92 -12.60
C GLY A 112 -21.68 -16.44 -12.89
N GLY A 113 -21.36 -15.19 -12.52
CA GLY A 113 -20.04 -14.58 -12.65
C GLY A 113 -19.30 -14.42 -11.32
N LYS A 114 -18.02 -14.12 -11.42
CA LYS A 114 -17.20 -13.71 -10.26
C LYS A 114 -17.65 -12.33 -9.77
N PRO A 115 -17.80 -12.11 -8.46
CA PRO A 115 -18.09 -10.78 -7.93
C PRO A 115 -16.90 -9.84 -8.15
N GLU A 116 -17.21 -8.60 -8.50
CA GLU A 116 -16.22 -7.54 -8.68
C GLU A 116 -16.45 -6.40 -7.70
N GLU A 117 -15.39 -5.71 -7.37
CA GLU A 117 -15.45 -4.44 -6.65
C GLU A 117 -16.10 -3.37 -7.53
N ILE A 118 -16.89 -2.50 -6.92
CA ILE A 118 -17.47 -1.33 -7.60
C ILE A 118 -16.78 -0.09 -7.07
N ALA A 119 -15.87 0.45 -7.86
CA ALA A 119 -15.10 1.64 -7.53
C ALA A 119 -15.24 2.70 -8.62
N ILE A 120 -15.99 3.77 -8.33
CA ILE A 120 -16.12 4.96 -9.20
C ILE A 120 -15.32 6.16 -8.69
N VAL A 121 -14.73 6.03 -7.51
CA VAL A 121 -13.88 7.02 -6.83
C VAL A 121 -12.51 6.42 -6.55
N ALA A 122 -11.51 7.24 -6.28
CA ALA A 122 -10.15 6.77 -6.05
C ALA A 122 -10.02 5.81 -4.84
N HIS A 123 -10.80 6.02 -3.79
CA HIS A 123 -10.80 5.19 -2.57
C HIS A 123 -12.24 4.76 -2.25
N ALA A 124 -12.63 3.65 -2.83
CA ALA A 124 -13.97 3.09 -2.70
C ALA A 124 -14.17 2.32 -1.37
N PRO A 125 -15.43 2.12 -0.93
CA PRO A 125 -15.74 1.28 0.22
C PRO A 125 -15.32 -0.18 0.05
N ARG A 126 -14.71 -0.77 1.10
CA ARG A 126 -14.19 -2.15 1.14
C ARG A 126 -15.28 -3.19 1.40
N ILE A 127 -16.19 -3.41 0.47
CA ILE A 127 -17.28 -4.38 0.64
C ILE A 127 -16.94 -5.71 -0.04
N VAL A 128 -16.46 -5.65 -1.27
CA VAL A 128 -15.97 -6.82 -2.03
C VAL A 128 -14.52 -6.54 -2.41
N GLU A 129 -13.60 -7.36 -1.90
CA GLU A 129 -12.16 -7.20 -2.14
C GLU A 129 -11.58 -8.53 -2.59
N ASP A 130 -10.67 -8.48 -3.55
CA ASP A 130 -9.96 -9.66 -3.99
C ASP A 130 -9.17 -10.34 -2.86
N SER A 131 -8.98 -11.65 -3.02
CA SER A 131 -8.19 -12.45 -2.08
C SER A 131 -6.74 -11.98 -2.06
N TYR A 132 -6.15 -11.95 -0.86
CA TYR A 132 -4.81 -11.43 -0.64
C TYR A 132 -4.14 -12.11 0.54
N LEU A 133 -2.83 -12.29 0.50
CA LEU A 133 -2.05 -12.92 1.57
C LEU A 133 -0.72 -12.20 1.81
N GLU A 134 -0.41 -11.94 3.08
CA GLU A 134 0.94 -11.59 3.53
C GLU A 134 1.45 -12.61 4.55
N LEU A 135 2.74 -12.94 4.43
CA LEU A 135 3.49 -13.74 5.38
C LEU A 135 4.64 -12.90 5.94
N ASP A 136 4.57 -12.58 7.21
CA ASP A 136 5.56 -11.80 7.93
C ASP A 136 6.51 -12.70 8.71
N THR A 137 7.80 -12.48 8.57
CA THR A 137 8.83 -13.14 9.36
C THR A 137 9.80 -12.11 9.93
N SER A 138 10.17 -12.27 11.19
CA SER A 138 11.21 -11.44 11.78
C SER A 138 12.00 -12.21 12.85
N TYR A 139 13.22 -11.77 13.10
CA TYR A 139 14.07 -12.34 14.15
C TYR A 139 14.68 -11.23 15.00
N GLY A 140 14.26 -11.13 16.26
CA GLY A 140 14.80 -10.17 17.21
C GLY A 140 16.06 -10.69 17.89
N PHE A 141 17.07 -9.84 18.04
CA PHE A 141 18.25 -10.13 18.85
C PHE A 141 18.84 -8.87 19.49
N THR A 142 19.41 -9.02 20.66
CA THR A 142 20.06 -7.95 21.40
C THR A 142 21.57 -8.18 21.41
N THR A 143 22.33 -7.20 20.95
CA THR A 143 23.82 -7.25 20.97
C THR A 143 24.36 -7.12 22.40
N GLU A 144 25.63 -7.45 22.60
CA GLU A 144 26.29 -7.28 23.90
C GLU A 144 26.26 -5.80 24.39
N GLN A 145 26.28 -4.86 23.46
CA GLN A 145 26.18 -3.41 23.74
C GLN A 145 24.74 -2.96 24.11
N GLY A 146 23.77 -3.88 24.00
CA GLY A 146 22.36 -3.59 24.32
C GLY A 146 21.54 -3.04 23.15
N LEU A 147 22.11 -3.00 21.93
CA LEU A 147 21.39 -2.61 20.73
C LEU A 147 20.44 -3.75 20.33
N LYS A 148 19.14 -3.45 20.22
CA LYS A 148 18.15 -4.41 19.73
C LYS A 148 18.01 -4.27 18.22
N LEU A 149 18.18 -5.37 17.53
CA LEU A 149 18.10 -5.47 16.06
C LEU A 149 17.03 -6.46 15.67
N ARG A 150 16.30 -6.16 14.59
CA ARG A 150 15.26 -7.02 14.06
C ARG A 150 15.20 -6.93 12.53
N PRO A 151 15.80 -7.85 11.78
CA PRO A 151 15.49 -8.06 10.38
C PRO A 151 14.02 -8.48 10.22
N VAL A 152 13.36 -7.89 9.23
CA VAL A 152 11.95 -8.13 8.89
C VAL A 152 11.86 -8.49 7.41
N ILE A 153 11.10 -9.53 7.09
CA ILE A 153 10.78 -9.94 5.72
C ILE A 153 9.27 -10.19 5.65
N THR A 154 8.58 -9.50 4.72
CA THR A 154 7.17 -9.71 4.40
C THR A 154 7.04 -10.12 2.95
N LEU A 155 6.50 -11.32 2.72
CA LEU A 155 6.07 -11.77 1.40
C LEU A 155 4.59 -11.47 1.24
N ALA A 156 4.24 -10.78 0.16
CA ALA A 156 2.86 -10.54 -0.25
C ALA A 156 2.55 -11.36 -1.50
N PHE A 157 1.33 -11.85 -1.60
CA PHE A 157 0.85 -12.63 -2.73
C PHE A 157 -0.42 -11.99 -3.25
N ASP A 158 -0.44 -11.74 -4.54
CA ASP A 158 -1.53 -11.13 -5.29
C ASP A 158 -1.81 -11.91 -6.58
N GLY A 159 -2.93 -11.62 -7.25
CA GLY A 159 -3.36 -12.33 -8.45
C GLY A 159 -4.20 -13.57 -8.17
N THR A 160 -4.12 -14.57 -9.02
CA THR A 160 -4.86 -15.84 -8.88
C THR A 160 -4.22 -16.71 -7.80
N LEU A 161 -4.60 -16.49 -6.54
CA LEU A 161 -4.01 -17.18 -5.37
C LEU A 161 -4.39 -18.67 -5.30
N PHE A 162 -5.54 -19.05 -5.85
CA PHE A 162 -6.09 -20.38 -5.68
C PHE A 162 -6.16 -21.12 -7.00
N HIS A 163 -5.86 -22.40 -6.98
CA HIS A 163 -5.87 -23.28 -8.15
C HIS A 163 -7.27 -23.72 -8.60
N ASP A 164 -8.34 -23.23 -8.01
CA ASP A 164 -9.73 -23.46 -8.41
C ASP A 164 -10.05 -22.93 -9.80
N THR A 165 -9.26 -22.00 -10.33
CA THR A 165 -9.31 -21.54 -11.71
C THR A 165 -8.63 -22.49 -12.70
N GLY A 166 -7.89 -23.51 -12.24
CA GLY A 166 -7.01 -24.37 -13.03
C GLY A 166 -5.63 -23.79 -13.30
N GLU A 167 -5.34 -22.61 -12.77
CA GLU A 167 -4.09 -21.89 -12.96
C GLU A 167 -3.36 -21.72 -11.61
N PHE A 168 -2.03 -21.57 -11.67
CA PHE A 168 -1.17 -21.23 -10.53
C PHE A 168 -0.39 -19.98 -10.92
N ASP A 169 -1.05 -18.82 -10.81
CA ASP A 169 -0.51 -17.56 -11.28
C ASP A 169 -0.44 -16.50 -10.17
N ALA A 170 -0.15 -16.92 -8.96
CA ALA A 170 0.10 -15.99 -7.86
C ALA A 170 1.46 -15.31 -8.02
N HIS A 171 1.46 -13.97 -7.97
CA HIS A 171 2.67 -13.18 -8.05
C HIS A 171 3.18 -12.86 -6.63
N PRO A 172 4.29 -13.47 -6.17
CA PRO A 172 4.90 -13.11 -4.90
C PRO A 172 5.67 -11.80 -5.04
N ALA A 173 5.42 -10.87 -4.14
CA ALA A 173 6.16 -9.63 -4.00
C ALA A 173 6.90 -9.60 -2.66
N LEU A 174 8.12 -9.08 -2.65
CA LEU A 174 8.85 -8.81 -1.42
C LEU A 174 8.43 -7.41 -0.91
N ARG A 175 7.38 -7.36 -0.09
CA ARG A 175 6.77 -6.13 0.40
C ARG A 175 7.65 -5.38 1.39
N ASN A 176 8.24 -6.11 2.34
CA ASN A 176 9.19 -5.58 3.31
C ASN A 176 10.46 -6.42 3.33
N MET A 177 11.60 -5.77 3.33
CA MET A 177 12.91 -6.36 3.61
C MET A 177 13.79 -5.28 4.23
N TYR A 178 13.74 -5.14 5.55
CA TYR A 178 14.49 -4.10 6.24
C TYR A 178 15.05 -4.59 7.57
N LEU A 179 16.05 -3.88 8.06
CA LEU A 179 16.57 -3.99 9.41
C LEU A 179 15.99 -2.87 10.25
N ASP A 180 15.34 -3.22 11.36
CA ASP A 180 14.89 -2.30 12.41
C ASP A 180 15.91 -2.34 13.56
N ALA A 181 16.31 -1.20 14.05
CA ALA A 181 17.30 -1.04 15.12
C ALA A 181 16.75 -0.12 16.21
N GLN A 182 16.54 -0.64 17.41
CA GLN A 182 16.22 0.15 18.60
C GLN A 182 17.53 0.64 19.21
N ILE A 183 17.89 1.90 18.98
CA ILE A 183 19.16 2.49 19.39
C ILE A 183 19.13 2.87 20.88
N THR A 184 18.02 3.49 21.31
CA THR A 184 17.71 3.76 22.71
C THR A 184 16.25 3.38 22.98
N HIS A 185 15.77 3.54 24.21
CA HIS A 185 14.35 3.32 24.50
C HIS A 185 13.41 4.32 23.80
N GLU A 186 13.95 5.46 23.34
CA GLU A 186 13.20 6.50 22.63
C GLU A 186 13.45 6.52 21.12
N LEU A 187 14.66 6.13 20.68
CA LEU A 187 15.12 6.28 19.32
C LEU A 187 15.24 4.93 18.62
N SER A 188 14.57 4.80 17.49
CA SER A 188 14.77 3.68 16.55
C SER A 188 15.14 4.18 15.17
N ALA A 189 15.77 3.30 14.38
CA ALA A 189 16.10 3.53 12.98
C ALA A 189 15.83 2.27 12.18
N TRP A 190 15.56 2.44 10.89
CA TRP A 190 15.42 1.33 9.97
C TRP A 190 16.14 1.62 8.66
N ALA A 191 16.52 0.55 7.93
CA ALA A 191 17.08 0.63 6.59
C ALA A 191 16.71 -0.60 5.77
N GLY A 192 16.35 -0.41 4.50
CA GLY A 192 15.94 -1.45 3.56
C GLY A 192 14.70 -1.06 2.76
N SER A 193 14.00 -2.05 2.22
CA SER A 193 12.70 -1.88 1.56
C SER A 193 11.60 -1.92 2.61
N ARG A 194 10.82 -0.86 2.73
CA ARG A 194 9.76 -0.79 3.73
C ARG A 194 8.51 -0.13 3.17
N MET A 195 7.36 -0.79 3.40
CA MET A 195 6.06 -0.18 3.38
C MET A 195 5.83 0.46 4.76
N TYR A 196 5.70 1.77 4.78
CA TYR A 196 5.43 2.54 6.01
C TYR A 196 4.03 3.11 5.96
N ARG A 197 3.18 2.74 6.91
CA ARG A 197 1.79 3.18 6.97
C ARG A 197 1.42 3.74 8.33
N GLY A 198 0.73 4.88 8.32
CA GLY A 198 0.17 5.54 9.49
C GLY A 198 -1.24 5.09 9.83
N ASP A 199 -2.05 6.04 10.35
CA ASP A 199 -3.46 5.79 10.62
C ASP A 199 -4.28 5.82 9.34
N ASP A 200 -5.32 4.96 9.30
CA ASP A 200 -6.13 4.67 8.12
C ASP A 200 -7.58 5.16 8.25
N ILE A 201 -8.24 5.23 7.10
CA ILE A 201 -9.69 5.18 6.97
C ILE A 201 -10.02 3.73 6.59
N TYR A 202 -10.11 2.86 7.59
CA TYR A 202 -10.15 1.41 7.42
C TYR A 202 -11.21 0.93 6.41
N LEU A 203 -12.42 1.50 6.43
CA LEU A 203 -13.51 1.09 5.53
C LEU A 203 -13.28 1.49 4.06
N LEU A 204 -12.26 2.32 3.78
CA LEU A 204 -11.89 2.77 2.44
C LEU A 204 -10.47 2.29 2.03
N ASP A 205 -9.79 1.48 2.85
CA ASP A 205 -8.41 1.00 2.65
C ASP A 205 -7.43 2.12 2.30
N TYR A 206 -7.54 3.25 2.98
CA TYR A 206 -6.79 4.46 2.65
C TYR A 206 -6.02 5.03 3.83
N TRP A 207 -4.76 5.38 3.60
CA TRP A 207 -3.84 6.04 4.55
C TRP A 207 -3.57 7.47 4.10
N PRO A 208 -4.29 8.48 4.59
CA PRO A 208 -4.23 9.83 4.03
C PRO A 208 -2.87 10.52 4.13
N LEU A 209 -2.04 10.18 5.12
CA LEU A 209 -0.78 10.88 5.38
C LEU A 209 0.46 10.03 5.08
N ASP A 210 0.61 8.92 5.74
CA ASP A 210 1.83 8.11 5.67
C ASP A 210 1.52 6.79 4.96
N ASP A 211 1.59 6.77 3.65
CA ASP A 211 1.51 5.55 2.83
C ASP A 211 2.73 5.49 1.91
N GLN A 212 3.87 5.03 2.43
CA GLN A 212 5.12 5.03 1.70
C GLN A 212 5.64 3.62 1.42
N ASN A 213 6.08 3.39 0.18
CA ASN A 213 6.75 2.17 -0.26
C ASN A 213 8.09 2.54 -0.87
N ILE A 214 9.14 2.53 -0.05
CA ILE A 214 10.48 3.00 -0.45
C ILE A 214 11.57 1.99 -0.10
N VAL A 215 12.63 1.99 -0.91
CA VAL A 215 13.91 1.42 -0.55
C VAL A 215 14.77 2.55 -0.01
N GLY A 216 15.00 2.57 1.30
CA GLY A 216 15.63 3.71 1.96
C GLY A 216 15.96 3.48 3.41
N ALA A 217 15.84 4.54 4.20
CA ALA A 217 16.08 4.52 5.63
C ALA A 217 15.22 5.57 6.34
N GLY A 218 15.04 5.39 7.64
CA GLY A 218 14.35 6.37 8.47
C GLY A 218 14.71 6.25 9.94
N VAL A 219 14.32 7.28 10.68
CA VAL A 219 14.46 7.36 12.13
C VAL A 219 13.12 7.71 12.75
N PHE A 220 12.86 7.16 13.93
CA PHE A 220 11.68 7.43 14.72
C PHE A 220 12.10 7.72 16.15
N LEU A 221 11.61 8.82 16.70
CA LEU A 221 11.80 9.23 18.08
C LEU A 221 10.43 9.22 18.76
N HIS A 222 10.33 8.50 19.89
CA HIS A 222 9.21 8.58 20.83
C HIS A 222 9.73 9.11 22.15
N HIS A 223 9.43 10.37 22.46
CA HIS A 223 9.93 11.04 23.67
C HIS A 223 8.78 11.25 24.66
N PRO A 224 8.76 10.53 25.81
CA PRO A 224 7.77 10.74 26.84
C PRO A 224 7.97 12.08 27.56
N VAL A 225 6.86 12.81 27.78
CA VAL A 225 6.84 14.11 28.47
C VAL A 225 5.80 14.01 29.58
N ALA A 226 6.22 13.63 30.80
CA ALA A 226 5.32 13.28 31.89
C ALA A 226 4.35 12.13 31.51
N ASN A 227 3.06 12.43 31.39
CA ASN A 227 2.06 11.47 30.92
C ASN A 227 1.80 11.56 29.41
N ASP A 228 2.37 12.56 28.75
CA ASP A 228 2.21 12.82 27.31
C ASP A 228 3.39 12.26 26.52
N ALA A 229 3.33 12.31 25.18
CA ALA A 229 4.47 11.95 24.33
C ALA A 229 4.60 12.88 23.12
N ILE A 230 5.84 13.01 22.65
CA ILE A 230 6.16 13.62 21.36
C ILE A 230 6.74 12.53 20.48
N GLU A 231 6.23 12.40 19.28
CA GLU A 231 6.74 11.50 18.26
C GLU A 231 7.27 12.30 17.08
N LEU A 232 8.47 11.95 16.61
CA LEU A 232 9.06 12.51 15.40
C LEU A 232 9.50 11.37 14.51
N ALA A 233 9.17 11.44 13.23
CA ALA A 233 9.68 10.51 12.22
C ALA A 233 10.27 11.28 11.05
N VAL A 234 11.37 10.77 10.51
CA VAL A 234 11.97 11.23 9.26
C VAL A 234 12.36 10.00 8.47
N ALA A 235 11.98 9.95 7.20
CA ALA A 235 12.36 8.88 6.29
C ALA A 235 12.73 9.44 4.92
N GLY A 236 13.49 8.67 4.17
CA GLY A 236 13.79 8.97 2.78
C GLY A 236 14.26 7.74 2.04
N GLY A 237 14.00 7.72 0.74
CA GLY A 237 14.33 6.58 -0.10
C GLY A 237 13.96 6.82 -1.55
N LEU A 238 13.95 5.73 -2.29
CA LEU A 238 13.70 5.70 -3.71
C LEU A 238 12.57 4.73 -4.00
N ASN A 239 11.72 5.06 -4.96
CA ASN A 239 10.86 4.09 -5.63
C ASN A 239 10.98 4.21 -7.14
N ARG A 240 10.54 3.19 -7.86
CA ARG A 240 10.44 3.18 -9.31
C ARG A 240 9.30 2.28 -9.72
N LEU A 241 8.25 2.88 -10.23
CA LEU A 241 7.14 2.14 -10.79
C LEU A 241 7.54 1.47 -12.11
N ASN A 242 6.91 0.34 -12.42
CA ASN A 242 7.01 -0.29 -13.74
C ASN A 242 5.98 0.35 -14.68
N ASP A 243 6.21 1.60 -15.02
CA ASP A 243 5.32 2.45 -15.80
C ASP A 243 6.15 3.26 -16.81
N PRO A 244 5.67 3.48 -18.05
CA PRO A 244 6.40 4.22 -19.08
C PRO A 244 6.87 5.61 -18.70
N TYR A 245 6.27 6.25 -17.71
CA TYR A 245 6.73 7.54 -17.19
C TYR A 245 8.05 7.45 -16.42
N GLN A 246 8.36 6.32 -15.81
CA GLN A 246 9.57 6.09 -15.02
C GLN A 246 10.51 5.05 -15.63
N TYR A 247 9.95 4.02 -16.28
CA TYR A 247 10.70 2.85 -16.71
C TYR A 247 10.26 2.36 -18.09
N GLN A 248 11.20 2.27 -19.01
CA GLN A 248 10.94 1.73 -20.35
C GLN A 248 12.06 0.77 -20.77
N VAL A 249 11.67 -0.36 -21.26
CA VAL A 249 12.56 -1.37 -21.85
C VAL A 249 12.10 -1.68 -23.28
N ILE A 250 13.05 -2.01 -24.13
CA ILE A 250 12.76 -2.55 -25.47
C ILE A 250 13.54 -3.85 -25.65
N GLU A 251 12.98 -4.74 -26.47
CA GLU A 251 13.69 -5.91 -26.96
C GLU A 251 14.39 -5.55 -28.29
N VAL A 252 15.66 -5.82 -28.37
CA VAL A 252 16.46 -5.58 -29.57
C VAL A 252 17.11 -6.87 -30.04
N ALA A 253 17.21 -7.04 -31.35
CA ALA A 253 17.86 -8.21 -31.94
C ALA A 253 19.35 -8.27 -31.49
N ASN A 254 19.74 -9.41 -30.93
CA ASN A 254 21.10 -9.71 -30.53
C ASN A 254 21.66 -10.87 -31.39
N PRO A 255 22.73 -10.65 -32.18
CA PRO A 255 23.25 -11.70 -33.08
C PRO A 255 23.71 -12.97 -32.38
N VAL A 256 23.98 -12.92 -31.07
CA VAL A 256 24.48 -14.07 -30.28
C VAL A 256 23.37 -14.78 -29.50
N GLN A 257 22.35 -14.02 -29.05
CA GLN A 257 21.31 -14.52 -28.12
C GLN A 257 19.90 -14.52 -28.74
N GLY A 258 19.77 -14.04 -29.99
CA GLY A 258 18.48 -13.83 -30.64
C GLY A 258 17.89 -12.47 -30.29
N GLU A 259 17.45 -12.30 -29.04
CA GLU A 259 16.92 -11.04 -28.52
C GLU A 259 17.58 -10.67 -27.19
N THR A 260 17.65 -9.41 -26.88
CA THR A 260 18.10 -8.90 -25.59
C THR A 260 17.29 -7.69 -25.19
N THR A 261 16.96 -7.59 -23.90
CA THR A 261 16.24 -6.45 -23.33
C THR A 261 17.22 -5.29 -23.10
N VAL A 262 16.90 -4.14 -23.63
CA VAL A 262 17.64 -2.89 -23.41
C VAL A 262 16.79 -1.94 -22.58
N LEU A 263 17.36 -1.46 -21.47
CA LEU A 263 16.76 -0.45 -20.62
C LEU A 263 16.95 0.92 -21.30
N GLN A 264 15.82 1.53 -21.73
CA GLN A 264 15.82 2.82 -22.38
C GLN A 264 15.64 3.98 -21.40
N LEU A 265 14.63 3.88 -20.52
CA LEU A 265 14.35 4.90 -19.51
C LEU A 265 14.39 4.25 -18.14
N ASN A 266 15.08 4.90 -17.20
CA ASN A 266 15.18 4.43 -15.81
C ASN A 266 15.27 5.64 -14.87
N ARG A 267 14.13 6.15 -14.45
CA ARG A 267 14.03 7.29 -13.55
C ARG A 267 13.54 6.84 -12.18
N GLN A 268 14.36 6.98 -11.17
CA GLN A 268 13.98 6.73 -9.79
C GLN A 268 13.37 7.99 -9.19
N ARG A 269 12.23 7.84 -8.52
CA ARG A 269 11.59 8.87 -7.74
C ARG A 269 12.23 8.89 -6.36
N ALA A 270 12.91 9.96 -6.03
CA ALA A 270 13.42 10.22 -4.69
C ALA A 270 12.30 10.79 -3.82
N MET A 271 12.19 10.29 -2.61
CA MET A 271 11.18 10.71 -1.64
C MET A 271 11.82 11.00 -0.30
N ALA A 272 11.34 12.04 0.36
CA ALA A 272 11.68 12.37 1.73
C ALA A 272 10.40 12.73 2.49
N SER A 273 10.24 12.22 3.70
CA SER A 273 9.10 12.51 4.55
C SER A 273 9.52 12.91 5.96
N ALA A 274 8.69 13.72 6.60
CA ALA A 274 8.83 14.06 8.00
C ALA A 274 7.45 14.17 8.65
N SER A 275 7.31 13.65 9.88
CA SER A 275 6.12 13.84 10.69
C SER A 275 6.48 14.22 12.13
N ALA A 276 5.56 14.96 12.76
CA ALA A 276 5.63 15.28 14.17
C ALA A 276 4.24 15.10 14.78
N ALA A 277 4.16 14.39 15.89
CA ALA A 277 2.93 14.22 16.63
C ALA A 277 3.13 14.59 18.12
N TYR A 278 2.07 15.16 18.71
CA TYR A 278 1.92 15.34 20.14
C TYR A 278 0.74 14.50 20.62
N ILE A 279 0.98 13.68 21.61
CA ILE A 279 0.01 12.77 22.19
C ILE A 279 -0.24 13.23 23.63
N LYS A 280 -1.44 13.73 23.89
CA LYS A 280 -1.92 14.03 25.24
C LYS A 280 -2.66 12.82 25.78
N ASP A 281 -2.08 12.15 26.78
CA ASP A 281 -2.72 11.01 27.41
C ASP A 281 -3.72 11.48 28.49
N GLY A 282 -4.98 11.12 28.33
CA GLY A 282 -6.05 11.39 29.31
C GLY A 282 -6.06 10.42 30.49
N GLY A 283 -5.25 9.36 30.44
CA GLY A 283 -5.26 8.25 31.39
C GLY A 283 -6.42 7.27 31.18
N PRO A 284 -6.45 6.18 31.95
CA PRO A 284 -7.41 5.09 31.77
C PRO A 284 -8.87 5.55 31.78
N GLY A 285 -9.61 5.22 30.72
CA GLY A 285 -11.02 5.56 30.56
C GLY A 285 -11.33 7.01 30.19
N ASN A 286 -10.33 7.86 30.06
CA ASN A 286 -10.46 9.26 29.68
C ASN A 286 -10.09 9.50 28.23
N LEU A 287 -10.48 10.66 27.71
CA LEU A 287 -10.17 11.06 26.35
C LEU A 287 -8.68 11.39 26.22
N SER A 288 -8.00 10.69 25.32
CA SER A 288 -6.66 11.01 24.82
C SER A 288 -6.76 11.69 23.46
N ILE A 289 -5.81 12.57 23.15
CA ILE A 289 -5.79 13.34 21.91
C ILE A 289 -4.40 13.20 21.28
N LYS A 290 -4.35 12.78 20.00
CA LYS A 290 -3.17 12.89 19.17
C LYS A 290 -3.37 13.99 18.13
N THR A 291 -2.39 14.86 17.98
CA THR A 291 -2.30 15.80 16.86
C THR A 291 -1.03 15.52 16.09
N LYS A 292 -1.13 15.39 14.76
CA LYS A 292 0.00 15.07 13.90
C LYS A 292 0.05 16.02 12.72
N VAL A 293 1.24 16.40 12.32
CA VAL A 293 1.52 17.04 11.03
C VAL A 293 2.49 16.16 10.25
N HIS A 294 2.32 16.15 8.93
CA HIS A 294 3.10 15.33 8.02
C HIS A 294 3.44 16.12 6.77
N GLY A 295 4.60 15.86 6.18
CA GLY A 295 5.01 16.43 4.92
C GLY A 295 5.92 15.51 4.15
N GLU A 296 5.80 15.55 2.81
CA GLU A 296 6.61 14.79 1.87
C GLU A 296 7.12 15.68 0.75
N LEU A 297 8.29 15.31 0.25
CA LEU A 297 8.89 15.88 -0.95
C LEU A 297 9.24 14.76 -1.91
N HIS A 298 8.87 14.92 -3.17
CA HIS A 298 9.09 13.96 -4.24
C HIS A 298 9.87 14.61 -5.36
N GLU A 299 10.86 13.91 -5.92
CA GLU A 299 11.67 14.39 -7.02
C GLU A 299 11.98 13.25 -7.99
N LEU A 300 11.80 13.51 -9.28
CA LEU A 300 12.06 12.60 -10.39
C LEU A 300 13.02 13.27 -11.37
N GLY A 301 14.20 12.69 -11.56
CA GLY A 301 15.21 13.22 -12.48
C GLY A 301 14.75 13.19 -13.94
N ALA A 302 15.31 14.06 -14.78
CA ALA A 302 15.11 14.00 -16.23
C ALA A 302 15.71 12.72 -16.83
N GLY A 303 15.20 12.32 -18.00
CA GLY A 303 15.71 11.18 -18.75
C GLY A 303 15.38 11.30 -20.24
N ASP A 304 16.13 10.58 -21.06
CA ASP A 304 15.89 10.48 -22.49
C ASP A 304 15.69 9.03 -22.89
N TYR A 305 14.76 8.76 -23.78
CA TYR A 305 14.65 7.44 -24.40
C TYR A 305 14.63 7.55 -25.91
N LYS A 306 15.15 6.52 -26.57
CA LYS A 306 15.21 6.43 -28.01
C LYS A 306 13.97 5.72 -28.54
N ASN A 307 13.25 6.37 -29.46
CA ASN A 307 12.13 5.77 -30.16
C ASN A 307 12.61 4.78 -31.24
N ASP A 308 11.71 3.95 -31.74
CA ASP A 308 11.97 2.95 -32.79
C ASP A 308 12.51 3.59 -34.07
N ASP A 309 12.09 4.80 -34.39
CA ASP A 309 12.58 5.58 -35.54
C ASP A 309 13.98 6.19 -35.33
N GLY A 310 14.58 5.96 -34.15
CA GLY A 310 15.89 6.49 -33.77
C GLY A 310 15.87 7.91 -33.20
N THR A 311 14.71 8.56 -33.12
CA THR A 311 14.60 9.88 -32.48
C THR A 311 14.70 9.75 -30.95
N LEU A 312 15.14 10.83 -30.27
CA LEU A 312 15.20 10.90 -28.81
C LEU A 312 13.97 11.66 -28.30
N THR A 313 13.27 11.07 -27.36
CA THR A 313 12.24 11.75 -26.57
C THR A 313 12.82 12.14 -25.22
N HIS A 314 12.83 13.45 -24.95
CA HIS A 314 13.24 13.98 -23.66
C HIS A 314 12.06 13.97 -22.68
N MET A 315 12.27 13.36 -21.52
CA MET A 315 11.37 13.40 -20.36
C MET A 315 11.97 14.37 -19.34
N PRO A 316 11.36 15.53 -19.10
CA PRO A 316 11.87 16.50 -18.14
C PRO A 316 11.86 15.95 -16.73
N GLY A 317 12.66 16.50 -15.84
CA GLY A 317 12.55 16.27 -14.40
C GLY A 317 11.21 16.76 -13.89
N ASP A 318 10.72 16.11 -12.81
CA ASP A 318 9.44 16.45 -12.21
C ASP A 318 9.54 16.42 -10.69
N SER A 319 8.61 17.07 -10.00
CA SER A 319 8.61 17.15 -8.54
C SER A 319 7.20 17.23 -7.98
N GLY A 320 7.10 17.02 -6.67
CA GLY A 320 5.85 17.17 -5.96
C GLY A 320 6.05 17.29 -4.47
N TYR A 321 5.00 17.69 -3.76
CA TYR A 321 4.98 17.75 -2.32
C TYR A 321 3.59 17.45 -1.76
N LEU A 322 3.57 16.94 -0.53
CA LEU A 322 2.38 16.69 0.26
C LEU A 322 2.52 17.37 1.62
N PHE A 323 1.42 17.95 2.10
CA PHE A 323 1.26 18.38 3.48
C PHE A 323 -0.06 17.87 4.03
N GLY A 324 -0.05 17.40 5.27
CA GLY A 324 -1.26 16.97 5.93
C GLY A 324 -1.21 17.10 7.43
N ALA A 325 -2.38 16.97 8.03
CA ALA A 325 -2.55 16.98 9.48
C ALA A 325 -3.63 15.97 9.89
N GLU A 326 -3.48 15.48 11.10
CA GLU A 326 -4.41 14.54 11.74
C GLU A 326 -4.72 15.02 13.16
N VAL A 327 -5.99 14.86 13.54
CA VAL A 327 -6.43 14.93 14.93
C VAL A 327 -7.14 13.64 15.28
N SER A 328 -6.62 12.90 16.25
CA SER A 328 -7.21 11.65 16.73
C SER A 328 -7.70 11.81 18.16
N LEU A 329 -8.92 11.37 18.39
CA LEU A 329 -9.55 11.25 19.70
C LEU A 329 -9.68 9.77 20.03
N TYR A 330 -9.14 9.29 21.15
CA TYR A 330 -9.17 7.89 21.53
C TYR A 330 -9.13 7.71 23.05
N GLY A 331 -9.17 6.45 23.54
CA GLY A 331 -8.99 6.16 24.96
C GLY A 331 -10.24 6.36 25.83
N PHE A 332 -11.38 6.79 25.28
CA PHE A 332 -12.63 7.03 26.01
C PHE A 332 -13.52 5.77 26.17
N GLN A 333 -12.88 4.60 26.29
CA GLN A 333 -13.54 3.34 26.60
C GLN A 333 -13.56 3.09 28.12
N PRO A 334 -14.46 2.20 28.63
CA PRO A 334 -14.44 1.78 30.02
C PRO A 334 -13.08 1.23 30.43
N VAL A 335 -12.63 1.54 31.66
CA VAL A 335 -11.39 1.01 32.23
C VAL A 335 -11.44 -0.52 32.20
N ASP A 336 -10.31 -1.15 31.89
CA ASP A 336 -10.14 -2.61 31.76
C ASP A 336 -10.99 -3.28 30.65
N SER A 337 -11.61 -2.50 29.75
CA SER A 337 -12.34 -3.04 28.61
C SER A 337 -11.39 -3.33 27.45
N LYS A 338 -11.76 -4.35 26.62
CA LYS A 338 -11.11 -4.61 25.34
C LYS A 338 -11.64 -3.71 24.20
N PHE A 339 -12.54 -2.78 24.51
CA PHE A 339 -13.16 -1.92 23.52
C PHE A 339 -12.14 -0.94 22.96
N ARG A 340 -12.21 -0.72 21.65
CA ARG A 340 -11.43 0.28 20.92
C ARG A 340 -12.37 1.38 20.46
N ARG A 341 -12.08 2.59 20.85
CA ARG A 341 -12.86 3.76 20.43
C ARG A 341 -11.92 4.83 19.98
N HIS A 342 -12.11 5.26 18.75
CA HIS A 342 -11.38 6.39 18.19
C HIS A 342 -12.21 7.15 17.16
N ILE A 343 -11.82 8.38 16.92
CA ILE A 343 -12.25 9.23 15.82
C ILE A 343 -10.98 9.92 15.31
N ASN A 344 -10.63 9.67 14.04
CA ASN A 344 -9.52 10.33 13.37
C ASN A 344 -10.07 11.28 12.32
N LEU A 345 -9.55 12.48 12.28
CA LEU A 345 -9.85 13.51 11.29
C LEU A 345 -8.58 13.81 10.53
N PHE A 346 -8.63 13.76 9.21
CA PHE A 346 -7.50 13.99 8.33
C PHE A 346 -7.76 15.16 7.40
N VAL A 347 -6.71 15.93 7.13
CA VAL A 347 -6.68 16.89 6.03
C VAL A 347 -5.37 16.72 5.28
N ARG A 348 -5.42 16.73 3.94
CA ARG A 348 -4.25 16.56 3.08
C ARG A 348 -4.35 17.51 1.89
N TYR A 349 -3.22 18.07 1.51
CA TYR A 349 -3.01 18.75 0.25
C TYR A 349 -1.75 18.22 -0.41
N ALA A 350 -1.84 17.84 -1.69
CA ALA A 350 -0.73 17.35 -2.46
C ALA A 350 -0.64 18.07 -3.81
N LYS A 351 0.56 18.17 -4.37
CA LYS A 351 0.81 18.80 -5.66
C LYS A 351 1.89 18.05 -6.44
N GLY A 352 1.81 18.10 -7.79
CA GLY A 352 2.75 17.47 -8.68
C GLY A 352 2.75 15.95 -8.51
N LEU A 353 3.92 15.33 -8.46
CA LEU A 353 4.07 13.87 -8.26
C LEU A 353 3.35 13.35 -7.02
N ALA A 354 3.24 14.13 -5.97
CA ALA A 354 2.59 13.72 -4.72
C ALA A 354 1.05 13.79 -4.77
N ALA A 355 0.45 14.32 -5.85
CA ALA A 355 -0.99 14.33 -6.04
C ALA A 355 -1.53 12.98 -6.55
N PHE A 356 -0.64 12.11 -7.01
CA PHE A 356 -0.94 10.71 -7.34
C PHE A 356 -0.45 9.85 -6.18
N ASP A 357 -1.21 8.83 -5.81
CA ASP A 357 -0.81 7.92 -4.76
C ASP A 357 0.56 7.31 -5.07
N GLU A 358 1.30 6.94 -4.04
CA GLU A 358 2.71 6.61 -4.16
C GLU A 358 3.00 5.48 -5.16
N LEU A 359 2.13 4.47 -5.22
CA LEU A 359 2.23 3.35 -6.16
C LEU A 359 1.41 3.55 -7.45
N GLN A 360 0.81 4.73 -7.65
CA GLN A 360 0.04 5.03 -8.84
C GLN A 360 0.89 5.82 -9.85
N PRO A 361 0.92 5.38 -11.11
CA PRO A 361 1.50 6.20 -12.17
C PRO A 361 0.63 7.42 -12.43
N PRO A 362 1.21 8.53 -12.91
CA PRO A 362 0.43 9.67 -13.35
C PRO A 362 -0.55 9.28 -14.47
N THR A 363 -1.83 9.61 -14.27
CA THR A 363 -2.88 9.31 -15.25
C THR A 363 -2.92 10.28 -16.41
N SER A 364 -2.27 11.45 -16.27
CA SER A 364 -2.19 12.48 -17.31
C SER A 364 -0.90 13.27 -17.18
N LEU A 365 -0.40 13.78 -18.30
CA LEU A 365 0.76 14.69 -18.36
C LEU A 365 0.33 16.06 -18.87
N GLY A 366 0.95 17.10 -18.34
CA GLY A 366 0.82 18.45 -18.87
C GLY A 366 1.46 18.59 -20.26
N PRO A 367 1.23 19.74 -20.93
CA PRO A 367 1.86 20.03 -22.23
C PRO A 367 3.40 20.01 -22.17
N ASP A 368 3.96 20.23 -21.01
CA ASP A 368 5.40 20.19 -20.71
C ASP A 368 5.91 18.79 -20.36
N ARG A 369 5.06 17.75 -20.48
CA ARG A 369 5.35 16.35 -20.12
C ARG A 369 5.68 16.15 -18.62
N THR A 370 5.20 17.06 -17.77
CA THR A 370 5.31 16.95 -16.32
C THR A 370 3.92 16.80 -15.68
N VAL A 371 3.91 16.46 -14.40
CA VAL A 371 2.70 16.47 -13.58
C VAL A 371 2.62 17.67 -12.63
N SER A 372 3.41 18.69 -12.87
CA SER A 372 3.55 19.85 -11.99
C SER A 372 2.26 20.64 -11.74
N ARG A 373 1.24 20.51 -12.62
CA ARG A 373 -0.07 21.14 -12.50
C ARG A 373 -1.05 20.34 -11.66
N ALA A 374 -0.86 19.02 -11.54
CA ALA A 374 -1.73 18.18 -10.74
C ALA A 374 -1.75 18.66 -9.29
N ASN A 375 -2.93 18.63 -8.68
CA ASN A 375 -3.06 18.89 -7.27
C ASN A 375 -4.29 18.16 -6.70
N GLU A 376 -4.23 17.88 -5.41
CA GLU A 376 -5.26 17.20 -4.67
C GLU A 376 -5.48 17.91 -3.33
N PHE A 377 -6.73 18.08 -2.95
CA PHE A 377 -7.14 18.38 -1.60
C PHE A 377 -8.06 17.26 -1.10
N SER A 378 -7.80 16.73 0.07
CA SER A 378 -8.70 15.74 0.67
C SER A 378 -8.95 16.00 2.16
N PHE A 379 -10.16 15.60 2.60
CA PHE A 379 -10.57 15.57 3.99
C PHE A 379 -11.20 14.22 4.29
N GLY A 380 -10.75 13.58 5.38
CA GLY A 380 -11.18 12.24 5.76
C GLY A 380 -11.60 12.12 7.22
N ILE A 381 -12.47 11.15 7.49
CA ILE A 381 -12.90 10.74 8.82
C ILE A 381 -12.82 9.23 8.92
N SER A 382 -12.16 8.72 9.97
CA SER A 382 -12.20 7.32 10.39
C SER A 382 -12.72 7.25 11.80
N ALA A 383 -13.69 6.39 12.08
CA ALA A 383 -14.18 6.21 13.45
C ALA A 383 -14.50 4.75 13.75
N ASN A 384 -14.25 4.36 14.98
CA ASN A 384 -14.64 3.07 15.54
C ASN A 384 -15.21 3.26 16.93
N TYR A 385 -16.38 2.70 17.17
CA TYR A 385 -17.05 2.74 18.48
C TYR A 385 -17.46 1.33 18.90
N ASP A 386 -16.66 0.72 19.76
CA ASP A 386 -16.95 -0.59 20.35
C ASP A 386 -17.85 -0.46 21.58
N HIS A 387 -18.84 -1.34 21.66
CA HIS A 387 -19.77 -1.43 22.77
C HIS A 387 -20.08 -2.90 23.12
N ALA A 388 -20.57 -3.16 24.32
CA ALA A 388 -20.94 -4.52 24.76
C ALA A 388 -22.01 -5.18 23.87
N LEU A 389 -22.85 -4.39 23.21
CA LEU A 389 -23.91 -4.83 22.30
C LEU A 389 -23.49 -4.92 20.83
N GLY A 390 -22.26 -4.51 20.48
CA GLY A 390 -21.80 -4.51 19.11
C GLY A 390 -20.75 -3.46 18.83
N ASN A 391 -20.64 -3.07 17.56
CA ASN A 391 -19.64 -2.13 17.06
C ASN A 391 -20.27 -1.24 15.97
N VAL A 392 -19.77 -0.03 15.83
CA VAL A 392 -20.06 0.84 14.67
C VAL A 392 -18.73 1.37 14.15
N MET A 393 -18.46 1.18 12.86
CA MET A 393 -17.37 1.81 12.14
C MET A 393 -17.91 2.84 11.16
N LEU A 394 -17.14 3.88 10.90
CA LEU A 394 -17.41 4.92 9.90
C LEU A 394 -16.13 5.24 9.15
N GLY A 395 -16.22 5.26 7.83
CA GLY A 395 -15.25 5.83 6.92
C GLY A 395 -15.88 6.91 6.05
N PHE A 396 -15.22 8.05 5.91
CA PHE A 396 -15.65 9.13 5.02
C PHE A 396 -14.41 9.78 4.41
N LEU A 397 -14.47 10.04 3.11
CA LEU A 397 -13.47 10.79 2.37
C LEU A 397 -14.15 11.74 1.39
N THR A 398 -13.67 12.95 1.29
CA THR A 398 -13.92 13.84 0.16
C THR A 398 -12.60 14.28 -0.43
N ARG A 399 -12.54 14.33 -1.75
CA ARG A 399 -11.34 14.64 -2.52
C ARG A 399 -11.68 15.58 -3.66
N ASP A 400 -10.93 16.67 -3.82
CA ASP A 400 -10.90 17.50 -5.02
C ASP A 400 -9.60 17.27 -5.75
N PHE A 401 -9.67 16.71 -6.93
CA PHE A 401 -8.50 16.38 -7.75
C PHE A 401 -8.49 17.16 -9.05
N ASN A 402 -7.35 17.73 -9.38
CA ASN A 402 -7.06 18.34 -10.66
C ASN A 402 -5.90 17.61 -11.30
N ASP A 403 -6.08 17.13 -12.51
CA ASP A 403 -5.04 16.44 -13.26
C ASP A 403 -3.96 17.40 -13.80
N SER A 404 -3.01 16.86 -14.54
CA SER A 404 -1.85 17.62 -15.05
C SER A 404 -2.13 18.40 -16.32
N THR A 405 -3.22 18.09 -17.04
CA THR A 405 -3.51 18.76 -18.33
C THR A 405 -3.83 20.24 -18.12
N GLY A 406 -4.40 20.60 -16.98
CA GLY A 406 -4.89 21.94 -16.66
C GLY A 406 -6.18 22.29 -17.38
N GLU A 407 -6.84 21.32 -17.97
CA GLU A 407 -8.14 21.40 -18.63
C GLU A 407 -9.20 20.72 -17.78
N ASP A 408 -10.47 21.07 -17.98
CA ASP A 408 -11.57 20.34 -17.38
C ASP A 408 -11.68 18.97 -18.04
N SER A 409 -11.40 17.93 -17.29
CA SER A 409 -11.42 16.55 -17.75
C SER A 409 -12.37 15.69 -16.90
N SER A 410 -12.69 14.50 -17.39
CA SER A 410 -13.47 13.52 -16.62
C SER A 410 -12.73 13.03 -15.36
N ALA A 411 -11.41 13.16 -15.30
CA ALA A 411 -10.60 12.81 -14.13
C ALA A 411 -10.55 13.95 -13.08
N THR A 412 -10.86 15.19 -13.48
CA THR A 412 -10.80 16.39 -12.62
C THR A 412 -12.15 16.65 -11.96
N GLY A 413 -12.16 16.88 -10.66
CA GLY A 413 -13.40 17.21 -9.94
C GLY A 413 -13.44 16.74 -8.50
N TRP A 414 -14.62 16.82 -7.89
CA TRP A 414 -14.90 16.37 -6.53
C TRP A 414 -15.31 14.90 -6.52
N GLU A 415 -14.84 14.18 -5.49
CA GLU A 415 -15.21 12.81 -5.19
C GLU A 415 -15.62 12.68 -3.72
N TYR A 416 -16.56 11.77 -3.45
CA TYR A 416 -17.03 11.43 -2.11
C TYR A 416 -17.13 9.92 -1.96
N ALA A 417 -16.62 9.41 -0.86
CA ALA A 417 -16.83 8.04 -0.40
C ALA A 417 -17.27 8.07 1.05
N ALA A 418 -18.31 7.33 1.37
CA ALA A 418 -18.77 7.13 2.74
C ALA A 418 -19.17 5.69 2.95
N ASP A 419 -18.81 5.11 4.09
CA ASP A 419 -19.26 3.78 4.51
C ASP A 419 -19.49 3.76 6.02
N ILE A 420 -20.60 3.16 6.43
CA ILE A 420 -20.92 2.90 7.82
C ILE A 420 -21.24 1.42 8.02
N ARG A 421 -20.56 0.80 8.98
CA ARG A 421 -20.73 -0.63 9.33
C ARG A 421 -21.20 -0.79 10.78
N PRO A 422 -22.51 -0.76 11.07
CA PRO A 422 -23.03 -1.19 12.36
C PRO A 422 -23.11 -2.71 12.46
N LEU A 423 -22.59 -3.28 13.56
CA LEU A 423 -22.69 -4.69 13.90
C LEU A 423 -23.36 -4.86 15.26
N ALA A 424 -24.46 -5.59 15.35
CA ALA A 424 -25.16 -5.93 16.57
C ALA A 424 -24.82 -7.35 17.02
N LYS A 425 -24.56 -7.54 18.30
CA LYS A 425 -24.24 -8.84 18.89
C LYS A 425 -25.48 -9.72 18.97
N LEU A 426 -25.43 -10.91 18.37
CA LEU A 426 -26.46 -11.94 18.47
C LEU A 426 -26.16 -12.98 19.56
N GLY A 427 -24.88 -13.24 19.82
CA GLY A 427 -24.45 -14.27 20.78
C GLY A 427 -22.94 -14.28 20.99
N LYS A 428 -22.40 -15.37 21.52
CA LYS A 428 -20.95 -15.53 21.69
C LYS A 428 -20.28 -15.63 20.32
N GLY A 429 -19.54 -14.58 19.95
CA GLY A 429 -18.79 -14.51 18.69
C GLY A 429 -19.64 -14.29 17.43
N PHE A 430 -20.97 -14.16 17.54
CA PHE A 430 -21.86 -13.93 16.39
C PHE A 430 -22.45 -12.52 16.43
N PHE A 431 -22.43 -11.89 15.27
CA PHE A 431 -22.96 -10.53 15.05
C PHE A 431 -23.75 -10.48 13.74
N ALA A 432 -24.68 -9.55 13.65
CA ALA A 432 -25.35 -9.22 12.41
C ALA A 432 -25.31 -7.70 12.20
N GLY A 433 -25.23 -7.29 10.96
CA GLY A 433 -25.23 -5.88 10.58
C GLY A 433 -25.22 -5.69 9.09
N ALA A 434 -24.77 -4.54 8.65
CA ALA A 434 -24.64 -4.23 7.23
C ALA A 434 -23.54 -3.19 7.03
N ASP A 435 -22.90 -3.19 5.84
CA ASP A 435 -22.30 -1.99 5.28
C ASP A 435 -23.38 -1.19 4.55
N VAL A 436 -23.35 0.09 4.72
CA VAL A 436 -24.17 1.04 3.94
C VAL A 436 -23.22 2.09 3.40
N SER A 437 -23.03 2.11 2.10
CA SER A 437 -22.05 2.98 1.46
C SER A 437 -22.63 3.84 0.35
N TYR A 438 -21.94 4.93 0.09
CA TYR A 438 -22.24 5.84 -1.00
C TYR A 438 -20.96 6.38 -1.61
N GLN A 439 -20.86 6.32 -2.94
CA GLN A 439 -19.80 6.89 -3.74
C GLN A 439 -20.41 7.87 -4.73
N ALA A 440 -19.75 9.01 -4.97
CA ALA A 440 -20.16 9.95 -6.01
C ALA A 440 -18.95 10.73 -6.55
N ARG A 441 -19.02 11.05 -7.84
CA ARG A 441 -18.08 11.95 -8.51
C ARG A 441 -18.83 13.10 -9.18
N PHE A 442 -18.19 14.25 -9.19
CA PHE A 442 -18.64 15.48 -9.85
C PHE A 442 -17.52 15.99 -10.75
N PRO A 443 -17.33 15.36 -11.93
CA PRO A 443 -16.28 15.74 -12.88
C PRO A 443 -16.49 17.15 -13.40
N ARG A 444 -15.41 17.88 -13.65
CA ARG A 444 -15.48 19.20 -14.31
C ARG A 444 -15.57 19.08 -15.82
N GLY A 445 -15.07 17.98 -16.37
CA GLY A 445 -15.11 17.70 -17.81
C GLY A 445 -16.19 16.70 -18.20
N LEU A 446 -16.27 16.45 -19.51
CA LEU A 446 -17.24 15.51 -20.06
C LEU A 446 -16.73 14.08 -19.88
N ASN A 447 -17.65 13.14 -19.77
CA ASN A 447 -17.36 11.72 -19.86
C ASN A 447 -16.71 11.41 -21.22
N ASN A 448 -15.62 10.67 -21.22
CA ASN A 448 -14.83 10.36 -22.43
C ASN A 448 -15.54 9.41 -23.40
N ILE A 449 -16.56 8.67 -22.93
CA ILE A 449 -17.32 7.69 -23.73
C ILE A 449 -18.56 8.36 -24.33
N THR A 450 -19.38 8.99 -23.48
CA THR A 450 -20.68 9.57 -23.88
C THR A 450 -20.59 11.00 -24.37
N LEU A 451 -19.48 11.71 -24.09
CA LEU A 451 -19.24 13.13 -24.34
C LEU A 451 -20.31 14.02 -23.67
N ARG A 452 -20.84 13.61 -22.53
CA ARG A 452 -21.81 14.33 -21.72
C ARG A 452 -21.24 14.72 -20.37
N ALA A 453 -21.82 15.76 -19.76
CA ALA A 453 -21.59 16.07 -18.35
C ALA A 453 -22.44 15.13 -17.51
N GLU A 454 -21.79 14.32 -16.66
CA GLU A 454 -22.42 13.28 -15.87
C GLU A 454 -21.86 13.28 -14.45
N ASP A 455 -22.73 12.98 -13.48
CA ASP A 455 -22.38 12.83 -12.07
C ASP A 455 -22.54 11.36 -11.67
N PRO A 456 -21.52 10.52 -11.86
CA PRO A 456 -21.56 9.12 -11.45
C PRO A 456 -21.81 8.96 -9.96
N ALA A 457 -22.73 8.06 -9.59
CA ALA A 457 -23.01 7.73 -8.20
C ALA A 457 -23.38 6.26 -8.02
N VAL A 458 -22.93 5.68 -6.90
CA VAL A 458 -23.26 4.31 -6.47
C VAL A 458 -23.74 4.33 -5.02
N PHE A 459 -24.83 3.66 -4.76
CA PHE A 459 -25.32 3.36 -3.41
C PHE A 459 -25.28 1.85 -3.19
N GLU A 460 -24.68 1.42 -2.06
CA GLU A 460 -24.59 0.00 -1.73
C GLU A 460 -25.16 -0.28 -0.34
N ILE A 461 -25.79 -1.43 -0.22
CA ILE A 461 -26.17 -2.03 1.05
C ILE A 461 -25.70 -3.49 1.08
N ALA A 462 -24.96 -3.86 2.14
CA ALA A 462 -24.41 -5.20 2.27
C ALA A 462 -24.72 -5.80 3.66
N PRO A 463 -25.95 -6.30 3.89
CA PRO A 463 -26.27 -7.05 5.10
C PRO A 463 -25.34 -8.26 5.26
N MET A 464 -24.90 -8.50 6.50
CA MET A 464 -23.95 -9.55 6.81
C MET A 464 -24.20 -10.25 8.15
N LEU A 465 -23.80 -11.51 8.19
CA LEU A 465 -23.60 -12.27 9.42
C LEU A 465 -22.11 -12.45 9.65
N VAL A 466 -21.64 -12.12 10.84
CA VAL A 466 -20.22 -12.13 11.18
C VAL A 466 -19.97 -13.09 12.33
N PHE A 467 -19.01 -14.00 12.16
CA PHE A 467 -18.42 -14.76 13.24
C PHE A 467 -17.05 -14.16 13.57
N SER A 468 -16.93 -13.57 14.77
CA SER A 468 -15.71 -12.98 15.32
C SER A 468 -15.47 -13.48 16.74
N PRO A 469 -14.68 -14.56 16.92
CA PRO A 469 -14.50 -15.19 18.23
C PRO A 469 -13.74 -14.33 19.24
N MET A 470 -12.93 -13.36 18.76
CA MET A 470 -12.08 -12.52 19.60
C MET A 470 -12.85 -11.33 20.20
N GLY A 471 -13.95 -10.90 19.59
CA GLY A 471 -14.74 -9.77 20.09
C GLY A 471 -15.58 -9.05 19.05
N PRO A 472 -16.26 -7.98 19.48
CA PRO A 472 -17.16 -7.20 18.64
C PRO A 472 -16.45 -6.13 17.79
N SER A 473 -15.17 -5.84 18.06
CA SER A 473 -14.48 -4.77 17.37
C SER A 473 -14.36 -5.03 15.87
N GLY A 474 -14.52 -4.00 15.08
CA GLY A 474 -14.21 -4.03 13.67
C GLY A 474 -12.78 -4.48 13.38
N TYR A 475 -11.89 -4.33 14.36
CA TYR A 475 -10.48 -4.73 14.31
C TYR A 475 -10.16 -6.10 14.93
N ASP A 476 -11.15 -6.80 15.54
CA ASP A 476 -10.92 -8.13 16.07
C ASP A 476 -10.87 -9.16 14.93
N ARG A 477 -9.84 -10.00 14.90
CA ARG A 477 -9.62 -11.05 13.89
C ARG A 477 -9.24 -12.37 14.58
N PRO A 478 -9.54 -13.55 13.96
CA PRO A 478 -10.14 -13.74 12.63
C PRO A 478 -11.63 -13.38 12.58
N GLN A 479 -12.11 -13.04 11.38
CA GLN A 479 -13.55 -12.90 11.09
C GLN A 479 -13.94 -13.77 9.91
N LEU A 480 -15.10 -14.41 10.01
CA LEU A 480 -15.81 -15.02 8.89
C LEU A 480 -17.10 -14.23 8.68
N ARG A 481 -17.38 -13.88 7.44
CA ARG A 481 -18.57 -13.10 7.09
C ARG A 481 -19.35 -13.82 6.01
N LEU A 482 -20.67 -13.94 6.18
CA LEU A 482 -21.62 -14.24 5.11
C LEU A 482 -22.23 -12.90 4.71
N VAL A 483 -22.04 -12.50 3.47
CA VAL A 483 -22.40 -11.16 2.97
C VAL A 483 -23.30 -11.30 1.77
N TYR A 484 -24.38 -10.51 1.75
CA TYR A 484 -25.14 -10.22 0.55
C TYR A 484 -24.98 -8.72 0.26
N ARG A 485 -24.56 -8.34 -0.95
CA ARG A 485 -24.48 -6.95 -1.38
C ARG A 485 -25.48 -6.70 -2.49
N ALA A 486 -26.15 -5.56 -2.43
CA ALA A 486 -26.88 -4.96 -3.54
C ALA A 486 -26.36 -3.55 -3.75
N ALA A 487 -25.87 -3.26 -4.93
CA ALA A 487 -25.36 -1.96 -5.35
C ALA A 487 -26.23 -1.40 -6.48
N HIS A 488 -26.59 -0.13 -6.38
CA HIS A 488 -27.33 0.59 -7.41
C HIS A 488 -26.44 1.66 -8.03
N LEU A 489 -26.21 1.55 -9.34
CA LEU A 489 -25.48 2.50 -10.16
C LEU A 489 -26.48 3.43 -10.85
N ASN A 490 -26.25 4.74 -10.78
CA ASN A 490 -27.02 5.69 -11.58
C ASN A 490 -26.56 5.66 -13.06
N GLU A 491 -27.25 6.37 -13.93
CA GLU A 491 -26.93 6.44 -15.37
C GLU A 491 -25.48 6.87 -15.61
N GLY A 492 -25.00 7.93 -14.92
CA GLY A 492 -23.62 8.37 -15.07
C GLY A 492 -22.56 7.36 -14.59
N ALA A 493 -22.87 6.48 -13.62
CA ALA A 493 -21.97 5.40 -13.21
C ALA A 493 -21.97 4.25 -14.23
N LEU A 494 -23.11 3.96 -14.84
CA LEU A 494 -23.20 2.99 -15.93
C LEU A 494 -22.40 3.44 -17.16
N ASP A 495 -22.45 4.71 -17.47
CA ASP A 495 -21.73 5.34 -18.60
C ASP A 495 -20.19 5.38 -18.42
N LEU A 496 -19.66 4.94 -17.28
CA LEU A 496 -18.23 4.69 -17.10
C LEU A 496 -17.78 3.36 -17.72
N TYR A 497 -18.72 2.43 -17.97
CA TYR A 497 -18.45 1.18 -18.67
C TYR A 497 -18.63 1.37 -20.17
N VAL A 498 -17.79 0.73 -20.97
CA VAL A 498 -17.96 0.73 -22.43
C VAL A 498 -19.26 -0.02 -22.81
N PRO A 499 -19.93 0.35 -23.92
CA PRO A 499 -21.21 -0.25 -24.29
C PRO A 499 -21.21 -1.78 -24.47
N ASP A 500 -20.04 -2.37 -24.75
CA ASP A 500 -19.88 -3.82 -24.88
C ASP A 500 -19.65 -4.53 -23.51
N ASP A 501 -19.49 -3.78 -22.43
CA ASP A 501 -19.36 -4.34 -21.07
C ASP A 501 -20.77 -4.78 -20.59
N PRO A 502 -20.94 -6.02 -20.13
CA PRO A 502 -22.24 -6.47 -19.61
C PRO A 502 -22.82 -5.61 -18.48
N ARG A 503 -21.98 -4.89 -17.74
CA ARG A 503 -22.39 -4.03 -16.63
C ARG A 503 -23.04 -2.73 -17.10
N HIS A 504 -22.78 -2.29 -18.34
CA HIS A 504 -23.32 -1.03 -18.88
C HIS A 504 -24.84 -0.95 -18.81
N ASP A 505 -25.55 -2.05 -19.02
CA ASP A 505 -27.03 -2.12 -19.04
C ASP A 505 -27.63 -2.57 -17.70
N HIS A 506 -26.81 -2.74 -16.66
CA HIS A 506 -27.27 -3.30 -15.39
C HIS A 506 -27.13 -2.31 -14.23
N PRO A 507 -28.19 -1.56 -13.89
CA PRO A 507 -28.15 -0.58 -12.80
C PRO A 507 -28.05 -1.21 -11.40
N TRP A 508 -28.21 -2.53 -11.28
CA TRP A 508 -28.06 -3.27 -10.04
C TRP A 508 -26.98 -4.34 -10.18
N GLU A 509 -26.01 -4.28 -9.28
CA GLU A 509 -24.98 -5.29 -9.10
C GLU A 509 -25.16 -6.02 -7.77
N TYR A 510 -24.93 -7.32 -7.76
CA TYR A 510 -25.15 -8.14 -6.58
C TYR A 510 -23.89 -8.91 -6.21
N PHE A 511 -23.84 -9.35 -4.96
CA PHE A 511 -22.88 -10.32 -4.46
C PHE A 511 -23.54 -11.13 -3.35
N LEU A 512 -23.38 -12.44 -3.41
CA LEU A 512 -23.66 -13.34 -2.29
C LEU A 512 -22.46 -14.24 -2.07
N GLY A 513 -21.85 -14.18 -0.91
CA GLY A 513 -20.67 -14.97 -0.66
C GLY A 513 -20.19 -14.97 0.77
N VAL A 514 -19.09 -15.67 0.98
CA VAL A 514 -18.37 -15.76 2.23
C VAL A 514 -17.04 -15.05 2.12
N GLN A 515 -16.65 -14.40 3.21
CA GLN A 515 -15.36 -13.74 3.35
C GLN A 515 -14.69 -14.23 4.62
N ALA A 516 -13.38 -14.50 4.55
CA ALA A 516 -12.54 -14.76 5.73
C ALA A 516 -11.43 -13.71 5.77
N GLU A 517 -11.20 -13.15 6.95
CA GLU A 517 -10.12 -12.18 7.14
C GLU A 517 -9.41 -12.43 8.47
N TRP A 518 -8.10 -12.43 8.44
CA TRP A 518 -7.27 -12.58 9.63
C TRP A 518 -6.04 -11.69 9.60
N TRP A 519 -5.59 -11.27 10.75
CA TRP A 519 -4.24 -10.75 10.97
C TRP A 519 -3.75 -11.13 12.37
N PHE A 520 -2.47 -11.41 12.46
CA PHE A 520 -1.77 -11.60 13.72
C PHE A 520 -0.28 -11.31 13.53
N ASN A 521 0.34 -10.67 14.52
CA ASN A 521 1.77 -10.34 14.55
C ASN A 521 2.31 -9.65 13.29
N SER A 522 1.47 -9.03 12.48
CA SER A 522 1.91 -8.32 11.28
C SER A 522 2.80 -7.14 11.64
N THR A 523 3.92 -6.97 10.92
CA THR A 523 4.85 -5.86 11.09
C THR A 523 4.44 -4.64 10.26
N THR A 524 3.58 -4.81 9.28
CA THR A 524 3.09 -3.75 8.38
C THR A 524 2.20 -2.76 9.13
N TYR A 525 1.41 -3.27 10.09
CA TYR A 525 0.42 -2.49 10.84
C TYR A 525 0.83 -2.33 12.32
N LYS A 526 2.06 -1.89 12.60
CA LYS A 526 2.44 -1.52 13.96
C LYS A 526 1.62 -0.29 14.40
N ARG A 527 0.73 -0.53 15.32
CA ARG A 527 0.03 0.51 16.08
C ARG A 527 0.66 0.67 17.44
#